data_6f8ca4fda4a9d0b2a8ffeb2e492f48d8
#
_entry.id   6f8ca4fda4a9d0b2a8ffeb2e492f48d8
#
_cell.length_a   1.000
_cell.length_b   1.000
_cell.length_c   1.000
_cell.angle_alpha   90.00
_cell.angle_beta   90.00
_cell.angle_gamma   90.00
#
_symmetry.space_group_name_H-M   'P 1'
#
loop_
_entity.id
_entity.type
_entity.pdbx_description
1 polymer ?
#
loop_
_entity_poly.entity_id
_entity_poly.type
_entity_poly.pdbx_seq_one_letter_code
_entity_poly.pdbx_strand_id
1 'polypeptide(L)'
;TLGTRHIGAGAGSVIDIPITGMIRIKAAAPNAPGPACYGLGGTVATLTDANVILGRLPHGLLGGRVPIDTGAAETAMSVVAKALGMDLVEAATAVIDVANEKVYGNICLLASEKHLDAKHLKLIAFGGAGPMHANALGMLGNMFPVVIPPQPGMLSAHGALSASQRHELSQTILKPIATVTGTLL
;
A
#
# COMPACT_ATOMS: atom_id res chain seq x y z
N THR A 1 3.07 -0.06 22.50
CA THR A 1 2.66 -1.06 21.50
C THR A 1 2.55 -0.39 20.13
N LEU A 2 3.24 -0.93 19.12
CA LEU A 2 3.09 -0.49 17.74
C LEU A 2 1.69 -0.90 17.26
N GLY A 3 0.89 0.09 16.84
CA GLY A 3 -0.38 -0.18 16.16
C GLY A 3 -0.11 -0.42 14.68
N THR A 4 -0.66 -1.49 14.11
CA THR A 4 -0.59 -1.78 12.67
C THR A 4 -1.98 -1.80 12.08
N ARG A 5 -2.12 -1.31 10.84
CA ARG A 5 -3.36 -1.33 10.09
C ARG A 5 -3.11 -1.76 8.65
N HIS A 6 -3.88 -2.72 8.19
CA HIS A 6 -3.86 -3.16 6.80
C HIS A 6 -4.88 -2.35 5.99
N ILE A 7 -4.44 -1.73 4.89
CA ILE A 7 -5.26 -0.78 4.13
C ILE A 7 -5.79 -1.41 2.83
N GLY A 8 -5.12 -2.43 2.30
CA GLY A 8 -5.46 -3.03 1.01
C GLY A 8 -5.28 -2.04 -0.15
N ALA A 9 -4.18 -1.30 -0.13
CA ALA A 9 -3.77 -0.36 -1.18
C ALA A 9 -2.27 -0.53 -1.49
N GLY A 10 -1.80 -1.77 -1.61
CA GLY A 10 -0.43 -2.09 -2.01
C GLY A 10 -0.26 -2.11 -3.53
N ALA A 11 0.98 -2.23 -4.00
CA ALA A 11 1.34 -2.17 -5.43
C ALA A 11 0.54 -3.13 -6.32
N GLY A 12 0.29 -4.36 -5.86
CA GLY A 12 -0.53 -5.35 -6.57
C GLY A 12 -2.04 -5.18 -6.41
N SER A 13 -2.51 -4.10 -5.76
CA SER A 13 -3.95 -3.85 -5.63
C SER A 13 -4.57 -3.59 -6.99
N VAL A 14 -5.72 -4.21 -7.20
CA VAL A 14 -6.47 -4.21 -8.46
C VAL A 14 -7.37 -2.98 -8.53
N ILE A 15 -7.45 -2.41 -9.71
CA ILE A 15 -8.33 -1.28 -10.04
C ILE A 15 -9.65 -1.85 -10.54
N ASP A 16 -10.76 -1.43 -9.93
CA ASP A 16 -12.11 -1.84 -10.27
C ASP A 16 -12.96 -0.58 -10.53
N ILE A 17 -13.64 -0.56 -11.67
CA ILE A 17 -14.56 0.51 -12.02
C ILE A 17 -15.97 -0.09 -12.14
N PRO A 18 -16.78 -0.02 -11.08
CA PRO A 18 -18.17 -0.47 -11.15
C PRO A 18 -19.00 0.44 -12.09
N ILE A 19 -20.23 0.01 -12.40
CA ILE A 19 -21.17 0.74 -13.26
C ILE A 19 -21.37 2.20 -12.79
N THR A 20 -21.15 2.48 -11.53
CA THR A 20 -21.22 3.83 -10.94
C THR A 20 -20.12 4.77 -11.42
N GLY A 21 -19.12 4.29 -12.15
CA GLY A 21 -17.98 5.08 -12.63
C GLY A 21 -16.95 5.46 -11.56
N MET A 22 -17.12 5.00 -10.32
CA MET A 22 -16.17 5.32 -9.23
C MET A 22 -14.96 4.39 -9.23
N ILE A 23 -13.77 4.97 -9.11
CA ILE A 23 -12.54 4.19 -8.97
C ILE A 23 -12.53 3.49 -7.60
N ARG A 24 -12.34 2.18 -7.60
CA ARG A 24 -12.15 1.38 -6.39
C ARG A 24 -10.82 0.66 -6.42
N ILE A 25 -10.07 0.77 -5.33
CA ILE A 25 -8.84 0.02 -5.13
C ILE A 25 -9.13 -1.16 -4.22
N LYS A 26 -8.93 -2.37 -4.73
CA LYS A 26 -9.18 -3.64 -4.02
C LYS A 26 -7.87 -4.41 -3.83
N ALA A 27 -7.78 -5.16 -2.75
CA ALA A 27 -6.72 -6.16 -2.62
C ALA A 27 -6.87 -7.20 -3.72
N ALA A 28 -5.74 -7.62 -4.30
CA ALA A 28 -5.74 -8.74 -5.23
C ALA A 28 -6.18 -10.04 -4.54
N ALA A 29 -6.79 -10.96 -5.29
CA ALA A 29 -7.05 -12.29 -4.79
C ALA A 29 -5.72 -13.00 -4.43
N PRO A 30 -5.71 -13.91 -3.45
CA PRO A 30 -4.48 -14.57 -2.99
C PRO A 30 -3.69 -15.27 -4.11
N ASN A 31 -4.36 -15.76 -5.14
CA ASN A 31 -3.76 -16.47 -6.28
C ASN A 31 -3.74 -15.61 -7.56
N ALA A 32 -3.91 -14.29 -7.45
CA ALA A 32 -3.85 -13.43 -8.61
C ALA A 32 -2.43 -13.40 -9.20
N PRO A 33 -2.28 -13.38 -10.54
CA PRO A 33 -0.97 -13.39 -11.18
C PRO A 33 -0.15 -12.10 -10.98
N GLY A 34 -0.75 -11.08 -10.36
CA GLY A 34 -0.10 -9.80 -10.09
C GLY A 34 -0.26 -8.77 -11.20
N PRO A 35 0.56 -7.70 -11.17
CA PRO A 35 0.54 -6.64 -12.17
C PRO A 35 0.75 -7.13 -13.60
N ALA A 36 0.04 -6.54 -14.56
CA ALA A 36 0.17 -6.88 -15.97
C ALA A 36 1.61 -6.64 -16.47
N CYS A 37 2.22 -5.54 -16.03
CA CYS A 37 3.59 -5.17 -16.41
C CYS A 37 4.69 -6.14 -15.98
N TYR A 38 4.40 -7.11 -15.11
CA TYR A 38 5.40 -8.12 -14.72
C TYR A 38 5.45 -9.33 -15.66
N GLY A 39 4.52 -9.42 -16.63
CA GLY A 39 4.51 -10.51 -17.61
C GLY A 39 4.24 -11.91 -17.04
N LEU A 40 3.67 -11.98 -15.84
CA LEU A 40 3.36 -13.24 -15.14
C LEU A 40 1.90 -13.69 -15.35
N GLY A 41 1.28 -13.26 -16.45
CA GLY A 41 -0.10 -13.61 -16.79
C GLY A 41 -1.17 -12.68 -16.22
N GLY A 42 -0.79 -11.58 -15.56
CA GLY A 42 -1.70 -10.52 -15.13
C GLY A 42 -2.30 -9.79 -16.34
N THR A 43 -3.63 -9.57 -16.31
CA THR A 43 -4.37 -8.84 -17.35
C THR A 43 -5.21 -7.71 -16.79
N VAL A 44 -5.39 -7.69 -15.48
CA VAL A 44 -6.18 -6.67 -14.78
C VAL A 44 -5.26 -5.55 -14.32
N ALA A 45 -5.68 -4.32 -14.55
CA ALA A 45 -4.89 -3.14 -14.15
C ALA A 45 -4.69 -3.06 -12.63
N THR A 46 -3.48 -2.74 -12.21
CA THR A 46 -3.09 -2.58 -10.81
C THR A 46 -2.47 -1.20 -10.57
N LEU A 47 -2.24 -0.85 -9.30
CA LEU A 47 -1.51 0.38 -8.94
C LEU A 47 -0.07 0.38 -9.50
N THR A 48 0.54 -0.79 -9.68
CA THR A 48 1.86 -0.89 -10.32
C THR A 48 1.78 -0.48 -11.78
N ASP A 49 0.78 -0.96 -12.52
CA ASP A 49 0.59 -0.62 -13.93
C ASP A 49 0.33 0.88 -14.09
N ALA A 50 -0.48 1.49 -13.23
CA ALA A 50 -0.69 2.94 -13.21
C ALA A 50 0.62 3.71 -12.98
N ASN A 51 1.48 3.26 -12.05
CA ASN A 51 2.78 3.87 -11.81
C ASN A 51 3.76 3.67 -12.98
N VAL A 52 3.66 2.58 -13.75
CA VAL A 52 4.41 2.39 -15.00
C VAL A 52 4.00 3.42 -16.03
N ILE A 53 2.69 3.63 -16.25
CA ILE A 53 2.17 4.65 -17.18
C ILE A 53 2.67 6.05 -16.80
N LEU A 54 2.75 6.36 -15.51
CA LEU A 54 3.25 7.64 -15.01
C LEU A 54 4.78 7.77 -15.03
N GLY A 55 5.50 6.78 -15.56
CA GLY A 55 6.97 6.79 -15.62
C GLY A 55 7.67 6.75 -14.25
N ARG A 56 6.99 6.30 -13.20
CA ARG A 56 7.53 6.25 -11.83
C ARG A 56 8.35 5.00 -11.54
N LEU A 57 8.30 4.02 -12.42
CA LEU A 57 9.08 2.78 -12.32
C LEU A 57 10.13 2.72 -13.45
N PRO A 58 11.35 2.24 -13.16
CA PRO A 58 12.36 2.02 -14.19
C PRO A 58 11.93 0.88 -15.12
N HIS A 59 12.55 0.78 -16.31
CA HIS A 59 12.29 -0.30 -17.29
C HIS A 59 12.60 -1.72 -16.80
N GLY A 60 13.21 -1.86 -15.61
CA GLY A 60 13.48 -3.14 -14.99
C GLY A 60 13.74 -2.98 -13.50
N LEU A 61 13.26 -3.94 -12.71
CA LEU A 61 13.48 -4.02 -11.27
C LEU A 61 14.68 -4.93 -10.96
N LEU A 62 15.19 -4.85 -9.72
CA LEU A 62 16.29 -5.67 -9.23
C LEU A 62 17.53 -5.61 -10.14
N GLY A 63 17.92 -4.42 -10.58
CA GLY A 63 19.05 -4.22 -11.49
C GLY A 63 18.81 -4.79 -12.90
N GLY A 64 17.56 -4.77 -13.36
CA GLY A 64 17.16 -5.26 -14.70
C GLY A 64 16.80 -6.73 -14.76
N ARG A 65 16.87 -7.46 -13.65
CA ARG A 65 16.53 -8.92 -13.61
C ARG A 65 15.04 -9.18 -13.84
N VAL A 66 14.18 -8.23 -13.51
CA VAL A 66 12.75 -8.30 -13.74
C VAL A 66 12.40 -7.19 -14.73
N PRO A 67 12.24 -7.51 -16.02
CA PRO A 67 11.83 -6.52 -17.02
C PRO A 67 10.42 -6.04 -16.73
N ILE A 68 10.15 -4.77 -17.04
CA ILE A 68 8.81 -4.18 -16.96
C ILE A 68 8.25 -4.08 -18.37
N ASP A 69 7.12 -4.74 -18.61
CA ASP A 69 6.37 -4.68 -19.86
C ASP A 69 5.41 -3.49 -19.83
N THR A 70 5.84 -2.38 -20.41
CA THR A 70 5.04 -1.16 -20.51
C THR A 70 3.81 -1.38 -21.39
N GLY A 71 3.91 -2.17 -22.46
CA GLY A 71 2.80 -2.46 -23.37
C GLY A 71 1.68 -3.25 -22.68
N ALA A 72 2.05 -4.20 -21.81
CA ALA A 72 1.07 -4.91 -20.98
C ALA A 72 0.38 -3.97 -19.98
N ALA A 73 1.13 -3.05 -19.36
CA ALA A 73 0.54 -2.03 -18.49
C ALA A 73 -0.42 -1.10 -19.25
N GLU A 74 -0.02 -0.64 -20.44
CA GLU A 74 -0.87 0.21 -21.32
C GLU A 74 -2.16 -0.52 -21.70
N THR A 75 -2.07 -1.78 -22.08
CA THR A 75 -3.23 -2.60 -22.43
C THR A 75 -4.20 -2.72 -21.25
N ALA A 76 -3.70 -3.06 -20.08
CA ALA A 76 -4.52 -3.20 -18.87
C ALA A 76 -5.15 -1.86 -18.46
N MET A 77 -4.37 -0.77 -18.45
CA MET A 77 -4.84 0.56 -18.07
C MET A 77 -5.79 1.18 -19.10
N SER A 78 -5.72 0.81 -20.38
CA SER A 78 -6.65 1.27 -21.43
C SER A 78 -8.10 0.88 -21.12
N VAL A 79 -8.33 -0.26 -20.48
CA VAL A 79 -9.66 -0.68 -20.03
C VAL A 79 -10.21 0.29 -18.98
N VAL A 80 -9.36 0.71 -18.04
CA VAL A 80 -9.70 1.67 -16.98
C VAL A 80 -9.96 3.06 -17.60
N ALA A 81 -9.06 3.52 -18.47
CA ALA A 81 -9.17 4.82 -19.16
C ALA A 81 -10.48 4.92 -19.96
N LYS A 82 -10.81 3.86 -20.73
CA LYS A 82 -12.07 3.77 -21.47
C LYS A 82 -13.30 3.80 -20.57
N ALA A 83 -13.26 3.10 -19.45
CA ALA A 83 -14.36 3.07 -18.50
C ALA A 83 -14.60 4.43 -17.82
N LEU A 84 -13.53 5.23 -17.65
CA LEU A 84 -13.59 6.57 -17.07
C LEU A 84 -13.84 7.67 -18.12
N GLY A 85 -13.71 7.38 -19.42
CA GLY A 85 -13.77 8.38 -20.50
C GLY A 85 -12.60 9.36 -20.48
N MET A 86 -11.43 8.94 -19.99
CA MET A 86 -10.21 9.71 -19.82
C MET A 86 -9.10 9.23 -20.76
N ASP A 87 -8.07 10.03 -20.97
CA ASP A 87 -6.85 9.53 -21.57
C ASP A 87 -6.07 8.61 -20.59
N LEU A 88 -5.05 7.94 -21.10
CA LEU A 88 -4.32 6.92 -20.34
C LEU A 88 -3.59 7.50 -19.12
N VAL A 89 -2.98 8.67 -19.28
CA VAL A 89 -2.19 9.34 -18.22
C VAL A 89 -3.13 9.97 -17.20
N GLU A 90 -4.22 10.57 -17.64
CA GLU A 90 -5.26 11.11 -16.75
C GLU A 90 -5.88 10.00 -15.89
N ALA A 91 -6.23 8.87 -16.51
CA ALA A 91 -6.78 7.72 -15.79
C ALA A 91 -5.78 7.16 -14.77
N ALA A 92 -4.49 7.01 -15.14
CA ALA A 92 -3.45 6.56 -14.23
C ALA A 92 -3.27 7.53 -13.06
N THR A 93 -3.30 8.84 -13.31
CA THR A 93 -3.21 9.86 -12.28
C THR A 93 -4.39 9.79 -11.32
N ALA A 94 -5.62 9.75 -11.82
CA ALA A 94 -6.82 9.63 -11.00
C ALA A 94 -6.82 8.38 -10.12
N VAL A 95 -6.36 7.25 -10.66
CA VAL A 95 -6.20 5.99 -9.89
C VAL A 95 -5.22 6.15 -8.73
N ILE A 96 -4.06 6.77 -8.98
CA ILE A 96 -3.06 6.97 -7.93
C ILE A 96 -3.53 7.98 -6.89
N ASP A 97 -4.26 9.01 -7.29
CA ASP A 97 -4.83 9.99 -6.36
C ASP A 97 -5.87 9.33 -5.43
N VAL A 98 -6.77 8.51 -5.98
CA VAL A 98 -7.71 7.72 -5.16
C VAL A 98 -6.99 6.77 -4.21
N ALA A 99 -5.88 6.14 -4.65
CA ALA A 99 -5.08 5.30 -3.79
C ALA A 99 -4.44 6.09 -2.64
N ASN A 100 -3.88 7.26 -2.93
CA ASN A 100 -3.27 8.15 -1.93
C ASN A 100 -4.31 8.63 -0.92
N GLU A 101 -5.49 9.08 -1.37
CA GLU A 101 -6.59 9.49 -0.50
C GLU A 101 -7.05 8.34 0.43
N LYS A 102 -7.15 7.12 -0.11
CA LYS A 102 -7.47 5.94 0.69
C LYS A 102 -6.43 5.68 1.78
N VAL A 103 -5.15 5.79 1.46
CA VAL A 103 -4.06 5.61 2.42
C VAL A 103 -4.09 6.72 3.46
N TYR A 104 -4.21 7.98 3.02
CA TYR A 104 -4.27 9.13 3.91
C TYR A 104 -5.46 9.07 4.88
N GLY A 105 -6.65 8.73 4.40
CA GLY A 105 -7.83 8.55 5.25
C GLY A 105 -7.61 7.50 6.36
N ASN A 106 -6.87 6.43 6.05
CA ASN A 106 -6.51 5.43 7.06
C ASN A 106 -5.43 5.92 8.04
N ILE A 107 -4.50 6.77 7.60
CA ILE A 107 -3.54 7.44 8.50
C ILE A 107 -4.30 8.33 9.48
N CYS A 108 -5.23 9.14 9.00
CA CYS A 108 -6.07 10.01 9.84
C CYS A 108 -6.88 9.20 10.85
N LEU A 109 -7.47 8.08 10.41
CA LEU A 109 -8.24 7.21 11.30
C LEU A 109 -7.37 6.61 12.39
N LEU A 110 -6.18 6.09 12.04
CA LEU A 110 -5.22 5.55 13.01
C LEU A 110 -4.73 6.63 13.99
N ALA A 111 -4.45 7.83 13.50
CA ALA A 111 -4.06 8.97 14.34
C ALA A 111 -5.17 9.32 15.33
N SER A 112 -6.41 9.40 14.86
CA SER A 112 -7.59 9.65 15.70
C SER A 112 -7.78 8.58 16.78
N GLU A 113 -7.65 7.30 16.43
CA GLU A 113 -7.71 6.18 17.40
C GLU A 113 -6.62 6.28 18.50
N LYS A 114 -5.51 6.94 18.20
CA LYS A 114 -4.41 7.21 19.14
C LYS A 114 -4.47 8.58 19.80
N HIS A 115 -5.53 9.34 19.55
CA HIS A 115 -5.68 10.74 20.01
C HIS A 115 -4.52 11.65 19.57
N LEU A 116 -3.98 11.40 18.35
CA LEU A 116 -2.93 12.19 17.74
C LEU A 116 -3.50 13.04 16.60
N ASP A 117 -2.95 14.24 16.42
CA ASP A 117 -3.23 15.05 15.24
C ASP A 117 -2.27 14.64 14.12
N ALA A 118 -2.82 14.20 12.99
CA ALA A 118 -2.05 13.75 11.84
C ALA A 118 -1.07 14.83 11.32
N LYS A 119 -1.41 16.13 11.48
CA LYS A 119 -0.55 17.26 11.07
C LYS A 119 0.76 17.36 11.86
N HIS A 120 0.83 16.76 13.04
CA HIS A 120 2.04 16.75 13.86
C HIS A 120 2.87 15.47 13.68
N LEU A 121 2.39 14.56 12.83
CA LEU A 121 3.12 13.34 12.52
C LEU A 121 4.19 13.58 11.45
N LYS A 122 5.24 12.79 11.51
CA LYS A 122 6.26 12.70 10.46
C LYS A 122 6.07 11.38 9.72
N LEU A 123 6.25 11.40 8.42
CA LEU A 123 6.04 10.22 7.60
C LEU A 123 7.36 9.52 7.33
N ILE A 124 7.45 8.25 7.69
CA ILE A 124 8.56 7.38 7.28
C ILE A 124 8.01 6.36 6.29
N ALA A 125 8.50 6.39 5.05
CA ALA A 125 8.03 5.52 3.99
C ALA A 125 9.07 4.47 3.63
N PHE A 126 8.67 3.21 3.67
CA PHE A 126 9.54 2.08 3.32
C PHE A 126 8.74 0.94 2.66
N GLY A 127 9.42 -0.13 2.29
CA GLY A 127 8.85 -1.21 1.48
C GLY A 127 9.00 -0.94 -0.02
N GLY A 128 8.43 -1.81 -0.84
CA GLY A 128 8.54 -1.73 -2.30
C GLY A 128 7.76 -0.56 -2.91
N ALA A 129 6.57 -0.26 -2.39
CA ALA A 129 5.66 0.76 -2.95
C ALA A 129 5.58 2.04 -2.10
N GLY A 130 5.82 1.94 -0.78
CA GLY A 130 5.69 3.07 0.15
C GLY A 130 6.36 4.36 -0.33
N PRO A 131 7.64 4.33 -0.74
CA PRO A 131 8.36 5.51 -1.20
C PRO A 131 7.73 6.23 -2.41
N MET A 132 7.05 5.51 -3.30
CA MET A 132 6.40 6.10 -4.48
C MET A 132 5.21 6.99 -4.12
N HIS A 133 4.56 6.73 -3.00
CA HIS A 133 3.41 7.48 -2.50
C HIS A 133 3.78 8.52 -1.45
N ALA A 134 4.99 8.47 -0.93
CA ALA A 134 5.42 9.20 0.26
C ALA A 134 5.26 10.72 0.14
N ASN A 135 5.69 11.30 -0.99
CA ASN A 135 5.58 12.74 -1.21
C ASN A 135 4.12 13.21 -1.27
N ALA A 136 3.28 12.50 -2.03
CA ALA A 136 1.87 12.83 -2.13
C ALA A 136 1.16 12.75 -0.77
N LEU A 137 1.44 11.70 0.01
CA LEU A 137 0.90 11.54 1.36
C LEU A 137 1.39 12.64 2.32
N GLY A 138 2.67 13.00 2.22
CA GLY A 138 3.25 14.10 3.00
C GLY A 138 2.55 15.42 2.70
N MET A 139 2.26 15.70 1.41
CA MET A 139 1.53 16.90 1.00
C MET A 139 0.07 16.89 1.46
N LEU A 140 -0.65 15.77 1.27
CA LEU A 140 -2.04 15.64 1.69
C LEU A 140 -2.23 15.87 3.20
N GLY A 141 -1.31 15.34 4.01
CA GLY A 141 -1.39 15.43 5.48
C GLY A 141 -0.59 16.56 6.09
N ASN A 142 0.16 17.32 5.32
CA ASN A 142 1.19 18.24 5.81
C ASN A 142 2.15 17.56 6.81
N MET A 143 2.51 16.30 6.52
CA MET A 143 3.34 15.45 7.38
C MET A 143 4.81 15.52 6.97
N PHE A 144 5.47 16.60 7.31
CA PHE A 144 6.88 16.81 7.00
C PHE A 144 7.77 16.82 8.25
N PRO A 145 9.04 16.41 8.13
CA PRO A 145 9.68 15.85 6.93
C PRO A 145 9.18 14.46 6.57
N VAL A 146 9.17 14.15 5.27
CA VAL A 146 9.02 12.78 4.75
C VAL A 146 10.39 12.13 4.73
N VAL A 147 10.54 10.99 5.38
CA VAL A 147 11.81 10.26 5.49
C VAL A 147 11.72 8.96 4.70
N ILE A 148 12.63 8.76 3.78
CA ILE A 148 12.83 7.50 3.08
C ILE A 148 14.19 6.95 3.49
N PRO A 149 14.26 5.87 4.29
CA PRO A 149 15.51 5.32 4.76
C PRO A 149 16.32 4.70 3.60
N PRO A 150 17.65 4.54 3.76
CA PRO A 150 18.45 3.79 2.81
C PRO A 150 17.89 2.38 2.59
N GLN A 151 17.88 1.92 1.35
CA GLN A 151 17.35 0.61 0.96
C GLN A 151 15.92 0.32 1.50
N PRO A 152 14.95 1.18 1.22
CA PRO A 152 13.63 1.12 1.85
C PRO A 152 12.92 -0.21 1.60
N GLY A 153 13.16 -0.88 0.47
CA GLY A 153 12.62 -2.20 0.15
C GLY A 153 13.14 -3.33 1.04
N MET A 154 14.28 -3.14 1.70
CA MET A 154 14.94 -4.12 2.57
C MET A 154 14.75 -3.82 4.05
N LEU A 155 14.09 -2.73 4.42
CA LEU A 155 14.02 -2.28 5.82
C LEU A 155 13.35 -3.31 6.74
N SER A 156 12.32 -3.99 6.26
CA SER A 156 11.65 -5.04 7.04
C SER A 156 12.57 -6.23 7.34
N ALA A 157 13.42 -6.63 6.36
CA ALA A 157 14.41 -7.67 6.56
C ALA A 157 15.50 -7.23 7.56
N HIS A 158 15.95 -5.98 7.46
CA HIS A 158 16.87 -5.38 8.46
C HIS A 158 16.26 -5.39 9.86
N GLY A 159 14.99 -5.01 9.98
CA GLY A 159 14.27 -5.05 11.25
C GLY A 159 14.17 -6.45 11.83
N ALA A 160 13.90 -7.46 10.99
CA ALA A 160 13.86 -8.85 11.42
C ALA A 160 15.21 -9.38 11.92
N LEU A 161 16.32 -9.00 11.26
CA LEU A 161 17.67 -9.36 11.67
C LEU A 161 18.10 -8.68 12.98
N SER A 162 17.58 -7.48 13.25
CA SER A 162 17.91 -6.70 14.44
C SER A 162 16.97 -6.94 15.62
N ALA A 163 15.86 -7.65 15.39
CA ALA A 163 14.87 -7.91 16.42
C ALA A 163 15.38 -8.90 17.46
N SER A 164 15.16 -8.59 18.72
CA SER A 164 15.40 -9.55 19.81
C SER A 164 14.38 -10.67 19.73
N GLN A 165 14.80 -11.88 20.07
CA GLN A 165 13.90 -13.03 20.19
C GLN A 165 12.86 -12.75 21.29
N ARG A 166 11.59 -12.84 20.92
CA ARG A 166 10.46 -12.62 21.84
C ARG A 166 9.55 -13.84 21.81
N HIS A 167 9.26 -14.36 22.96
CA HIS A 167 8.23 -15.38 23.14
C HIS A 167 7.03 -14.73 23.82
N GLU A 168 5.87 -14.90 23.24
CA GLU A 168 4.61 -14.40 23.77
C GLU A 168 3.65 -15.59 23.94
N LEU A 169 3.20 -15.81 25.17
CA LEU A 169 2.21 -16.83 25.51
C LEU A 169 0.93 -16.11 25.93
N SER A 170 -0.18 -16.45 25.31
CA SER A 170 -1.49 -15.93 25.67
C SER A 170 -2.45 -17.09 25.96
N GLN A 171 -3.22 -16.97 27.03
CA GLN A 171 -4.25 -17.93 27.37
C GLN A 171 -5.56 -17.20 27.63
N THR A 172 -6.63 -17.66 26.99
CA THR A 172 -7.97 -17.11 27.24
C THR A 172 -8.54 -17.73 28.50
N ILE A 173 -8.89 -16.89 29.47
CA ILE A 173 -9.52 -17.32 30.74
C ILE A 173 -10.99 -16.86 30.70
N LEU A 174 -11.91 -17.79 30.52
CA LEU A 174 -13.36 -17.53 30.57
C LEU A 174 -13.89 -17.77 31.99
N LYS A 175 -13.58 -16.87 32.93
CA LYS A 175 -14.06 -16.90 34.30
C LYS A 175 -14.60 -15.53 34.71
N PRO A 176 -15.61 -15.48 35.60
CA PRO A 176 -16.03 -14.21 36.20
C PRO A 176 -14.84 -13.54 36.90
N ILE A 177 -14.68 -12.24 36.73
CA ILE A 177 -13.53 -11.50 37.26
C ILE A 177 -13.35 -11.63 38.76
N ALA A 178 -14.46 -11.77 39.49
CA ALA A 178 -14.47 -12.00 40.93
C ALA A 178 -13.84 -13.35 41.37
N THR A 179 -13.65 -14.29 40.42
CA THR A 179 -13.06 -15.62 40.73
C THR A 179 -11.61 -15.71 40.21
N VAL A 180 -11.06 -14.64 39.63
CA VAL A 180 -9.67 -14.58 39.17
C VAL A 180 -8.80 -14.12 40.32
N THR A 181 -8.00 -15.06 40.87
CA THR A 181 -7.02 -14.75 41.91
C THR A 181 -5.63 -14.56 41.30
N GLY A 182 -4.76 -13.77 41.93
CA GLY A 182 -3.44 -13.41 41.42
C GLY A 182 -2.48 -14.59 41.12
N THR A 183 -2.89 -15.82 41.40
CA THR A 183 -2.15 -17.04 41.05
C THR A 183 -2.38 -17.47 39.59
N LEU A 184 -3.26 -16.81 38.86
CA LEU A 184 -3.58 -17.07 37.43
C LEU A 184 -2.95 -16.03 36.49
N LEU A 185 -2.19 -15.08 36.98
CA LEU A 185 -1.37 -14.14 36.31
C LEU A 185 0.11 -14.51 36.53
#